data_f5b03e665ad355a6a761510bdb342798
#
_entry.id   f5b03e665ad355a6a761510bdb342798
#
_cell.length_a   1.000
_cell.length_b   1.000
_cell.length_c   1.000
_cell.angle_alpha   90.00
_cell.angle_beta   90.00
_cell.angle_gamma   90.00
#
_symmetry.space_group_name_H-M   'P 1'
#
loop_
_entity.id
_entity.type
_entity.pdbx_description
1 polymer ?
#
loop_
_entity_poly.entity_id
_entity_poly.type
_entity_poly.pdbx_seq_one_letter_code
_entity_poly.pdbx_strand_id
1 'polypeptide(L)'
;MKRKRRQDTKHAVYMLVNTNTNEAYVGITVCGNDVKNALKVRFQKHVRRAVTENKNWALCRSIRAHGAEAFVVLLVDIVRGRKPAHAYERDIINGDVPALNSH
;
A
#
# COMPACT_ATOMS: atom_id res chain seq x y z
N MET A 1 -12.75 -32.67 0.64
CA MET A 1 -12.45 -31.55 -0.21
C MET A 1 -11.37 -30.66 0.35
N LYS A 2 -10.48 -30.26 -0.50
CA LYS A 2 -9.37 -29.44 -0.07
C LYS A 2 -9.72 -27.97 0.00
N ARG A 3 -9.33 -27.35 1.09
CA ARG A 3 -9.48 -25.92 1.23
C ARG A 3 -8.37 -25.22 0.47
N LYS A 4 -8.70 -24.08 -0.14
CA LYS A 4 -7.72 -23.29 -0.84
C LYS A 4 -6.68 -22.78 0.16
N ARG A 5 -5.41 -22.86 -0.21
CA ARG A 5 -4.34 -22.45 0.66
C ARG A 5 -4.20 -20.93 0.67
N ARG A 6 -3.81 -20.41 1.81
CA ARG A 6 -3.65 -18.98 1.98
C ARG A 6 -2.52 -18.42 1.14
N GLN A 7 -1.48 -19.22 0.89
CA GLN A 7 -0.39 -18.77 0.06
C GLN A 7 -0.78 -18.59 -1.40
N ASP A 8 -1.97 -19.03 -1.79
CA ASP A 8 -2.48 -18.79 -3.15
C ASP A 8 -3.32 -17.53 -3.25
N THR A 9 -3.48 -16.80 -2.15
CA THR A 9 -4.27 -15.58 -2.15
C THR A 9 -3.57 -14.50 -2.96
N LYS A 10 -4.33 -13.82 -3.81
CA LYS A 10 -3.78 -12.73 -4.60
C LYS A 10 -3.51 -11.51 -3.73
N HIS A 11 -2.34 -10.93 -3.91
CA HIS A 11 -1.95 -9.70 -3.24
C HIS A 11 -1.63 -8.65 -4.29
N ALA A 12 -2.11 -7.45 -4.08
CA ALA A 12 -1.75 -6.31 -4.92
C ALA A 12 -0.58 -5.58 -4.28
N VAL A 13 0.46 -5.37 -5.06
CA VAL A 13 1.55 -4.48 -4.69
C VAL A 13 1.18 -3.11 -5.26
N TYR A 14 1.09 -2.11 -4.41
CA TYR A 14 0.60 -0.81 -4.83
C TYR A 14 1.52 0.30 -4.36
N MET A 15 1.37 1.45 -4.98
CA MET A 15 2.13 2.63 -4.63
C MET A 15 1.18 3.79 -4.40
N LEU A 16 1.39 4.53 -3.33
CA LEU A 16 0.67 5.78 -3.07
C LEU A 16 1.65 6.91 -3.33
N VAL A 17 1.30 7.81 -4.24
CA VAL A 17 2.20 8.90 -4.62
C VAL A 17 1.55 10.23 -4.26
N ASN A 18 2.26 11.03 -3.47
CA ASN A 18 1.87 12.40 -3.18
C ASN A 18 2.26 13.24 -4.39
N THR A 19 1.27 13.72 -5.14
CA THR A 19 1.53 14.43 -6.38
C THR A 19 2.13 15.81 -6.16
N ASN A 20 2.03 16.35 -4.94
CA ASN A 20 2.64 17.64 -4.61
C ASN A 20 4.13 17.54 -4.37
N THR A 21 4.60 16.40 -3.85
CA THR A 21 6.00 16.23 -3.46
C THR A 21 6.72 15.15 -4.25
N ASN A 22 5.97 14.32 -5.00
CA ASN A 22 6.48 13.12 -5.70
C ASN A 22 7.03 12.06 -4.75
N GLU A 23 6.73 12.15 -3.47
CA GLU A 23 7.12 11.12 -2.51
C GLU A 23 6.14 9.96 -2.58
N ALA A 24 6.64 8.75 -2.36
CA ALA A 24 5.85 7.54 -2.54
C ALA A 24 5.93 6.61 -1.34
N TYR A 25 4.89 5.80 -1.23
CA TYR A 25 4.79 4.72 -0.27
C TYR A 25 4.45 3.44 -1.03
N VAL A 26 5.12 2.34 -0.75
CA VAL A 26 4.84 1.04 -1.36
C VAL A 26 4.27 0.12 -0.30
N GLY A 27 3.18 -0.55 -0.64
CA GLY A 27 2.53 -1.49 0.28
C GLY A 27 1.93 -2.67 -0.45
N ILE A 28 1.40 -3.61 0.31
CA ILE A 28 0.68 -4.75 -0.24
C ILE A 28 -0.66 -4.89 0.47
N THR A 29 -1.63 -5.44 -0.24
CA THR A 29 -2.93 -5.75 0.33
C THR A 29 -3.52 -6.96 -0.39
N VAL A 30 -4.33 -7.74 0.32
CA VAL A 30 -5.09 -8.83 -0.30
C VAL A 30 -6.12 -8.21 -1.23
N CYS A 31 -6.21 -8.69 -2.45
CA CYS A 31 -7.07 -8.04 -3.43
C CYS A 31 -8.18 -8.89 -4.02
N GLY A 32 -8.05 -10.21 -4.04
CA GLY A 32 -9.08 -11.04 -4.66
C GLY A 32 -9.32 -10.68 -6.12
N ASN A 33 -10.59 -10.66 -6.54
CA ASN A 33 -10.96 -10.42 -7.93
C ASN A 33 -11.22 -8.95 -8.26
N ASP A 34 -11.49 -8.12 -7.25
CA ASP A 34 -11.75 -6.71 -7.48
C ASP A 34 -10.59 -5.89 -6.94
N VAL A 35 -9.55 -5.81 -7.74
CA VAL A 35 -8.31 -5.13 -7.36
C VAL A 35 -8.54 -3.64 -7.11
N LYS A 36 -9.32 -3.02 -7.98
CA LYS A 36 -9.59 -1.58 -7.87
C LYS A 36 -10.24 -1.24 -6.54
N ASN A 37 -11.25 -2.02 -6.14
CA ASN A 37 -11.93 -1.80 -4.89
C ASN A 37 -11.00 -2.08 -3.70
N ALA A 38 -10.18 -3.11 -3.79
CA ALA A 38 -9.24 -3.46 -2.73
C ALA A 38 -8.26 -2.31 -2.48
N LEU A 39 -7.75 -1.70 -3.55
CA LEU A 39 -6.83 -0.57 -3.43
C LEU A 39 -7.53 0.64 -2.84
N LYS A 40 -8.76 0.90 -3.25
CA LYS A 40 -9.54 2.01 -2.71
C LYS A 40 -9.78 1.85 -1.23
N VAL A 41 -10.18 0.67 -0.80
CA VAL A 41 -10.45 0.40 0.61
C VAL A 41 -9.16 0.52 1.42
N ARG A 42 -8.05 0.02 0.89
CA ARG A 42 -6.77 0.10 1.59
C ARG A 42 -6.32 1.54 1.75
N PHE A 43 -6.48 2.36 0.72
CA PHE A 43 -6.13 3.77 0.81
C PHE A 43 -7.01 4.49 1.84
N GLN A 44 -8.30 4.16 1.87
CA GLN A 44 -9.20 4.75 2.87
C GLN A 44 -8.76 4.41 4.29
N LYS A 45 -8.22 3.21 4.51
CA LYS A 45 -7.70 2.84 5.82
C LYS A 45 -6.48 3.68 6.19
N HIS A 46 -5.60 3.95 5.23
CA HIS A 46 -4.46 4.82 5.48
C HIS A 46 -4.90 6.23 5.85
N VAL A 47 -5.88 6.76 5.13
CA VAL A 47 -6.41 8.10 5.41
C VAL A 47 -7.02 8.16 6.79
N ARG A 48 -7.85 7.17 7.13
CA ARG A 48 -8.49 7.14 8.44
C ARG A 48 -7.44 7.06 9.55
N ARG A 49 -6.42 6.24 9.36
CA ARG A 49 -5.36 6.12 10.36
C ARG A 49 -4.61 7.43 10.53
N ALA A 50 -4.37 8.15 9.45
CA ALA A 50 -3.70 9.44 9.52
C ALA A 50 -4.52 10.47 10.30
N VAL A 51 -5.84 10.46 10.10
CA VAL A 51 -6.74 11.46 10.69
C VAL A 51 -7.12 11.11 12.13
N THR A 52 -7.48 9.83 12.38
CA THR A 52 -8.06 9.45 13.66
C THR A 52 -7.03 8.92 14.66
N GLU A 53 -5.99 8.24 14.20
CA GLU A 53 -5.00 7.65 15.10
C GLU A 53 -3.80 8.55 15.33
N ASN A 54 -3.67 9.59 14.51
CA ASN A 54 -2.59 10.57 14.66
C ASN A 54 -1.20 9.92 14.72
N LYS A 55 -0.99 8.88 13.92
CA LYS A 55 0.32 8.22 13.85
C LYS A 55 1.36 9.16 13.27
N ASN A 56 2.57 9.06 13.80
CA ASN A 56 3.67 9.92 13.35
C ASN A 56 4.52 9.25 12.27
N TRP A 57 3.91 8.42 11.45
CA TRP A 57 4.58 7.79 10.31
C TRP A 57 4.65 8.76 9.15
N ALA A 58 5.67 8.61 8.30
CA ALA A 58 5.88 9.53 7.19
C ALA A 58 4.65 9.62 6.28
N LEU A 59 4.04 8.47 5.95
CA LEU A 59 2.83 8.48 5.12
C LEU A 59 1.70 9.25 5.79
N CYS A 60 1.48 9.02 7.08
CA CYS A 60 0.40 9.69 7.80
C CYS A 60 0.63 11.20 7.88
N ARG A 61 1.86 11.63 8.11
CA ARG A 61 2.18 13.06 8.13
C ARG A 61 1.91 13.69 6.76
N SER A 62 2.27 12.99 5.69
CA SER A 62 2.06 13.48 4.33
C SER A 62 0.58 13.61 4.01
N ILE A 63 -0.24 12.64 4.41
CA ILE A 63 -1.68 12.70 4.20
C ILE A 63 -2.29 13.88 4.98
N ARG A 64 -1.87 14.09 6.23
CA ARG A 64 -2.39 15.20 7.03
C ARG A 64 -1.99 16.55 6.45
N ALA A 65 -0.77 16.65 5.93
CA ALA A 65 -0.25 17.91 5.42
C ALA A 65 -0.84 18.29 4.06
N HIS A 66 -1.08 17.32 3.21
CA HIS A 66 -1.45 17.59 1.81
C HIS A 66 -2.88 17.18 1.46
N GLY A 67 -3.51 16.37 2.29
CA GLY A 67 -4.86 15.88 2.02
C GLY A 67 -4.86 14.63 1.15
N ALA A 68 -5.94 13.86 1.29
CA ALA A 68 -6.06 12.60 0.54
C ALA A 68 -6.11 12.85 -0.98
N GLU A 69 -6.67 13.96 -1.39
CA GLU A 69 -6.82 14.29 -2.81
C GLU A 69 -5.50 14.58 -3.51
N ALA A 70 -4.42 14.78 -2.75
CA ALA A 70 -3.10 14.95 -3.33
C ALA A 70 -2.47 13.63 -3.77
N PHE A 71 -3.07 12.50 -3.37
CA PHE A 71 -2.48 11.18 -3.59
C PHE A 71 -3.14 10.47 -4.76
N VAL A 72 -2.32 9.73 -5.51
CA VAL A 72 -2.81 8.76 -6.49
C VAL A 72 -2.41 7.38 -6.06
N VAL A 73 -3.24 6.39 -6.39
CA VAL A 73 -3.00 4.99 -6.07
C VAL A 73 -2.65 4.28 -7.35
N LEU A 74 -1.49 3.66 -7.39
CA LEU A 74 -1.01 2.96 -8.58
C LEU A 74 -0.82 1.49 -8.25
N LEU A 75 -1.30 0.62 -9.16
CA LEU A 75 -1.05 -0.81 -9.05
C LEU A 75 0.32 -1.11 -9.66
N VAL A 76 1.20 -1.70 -8.87
CA VAL A 76 2.54 -2.07 -9.35
C VAL A 76 2.51 -3.49 -9.91
N ASP A 77 1.93 -4.44 -9.17
CA ASP A 77 1.91 -5.84 -9.59
C ASP A 77 0.89 -6.61 -8.75
N ILE A 78 0.54 -7.79 -9.26
CA ILE A 78 -0.30 -8.73 -8.51
C ILE A 78 0.52 -9.99 -8.31
N VAL A 79 0.67 -10.39 -7.05
CA VAL A 79 1.50 -11.52 -6.68
C VAL A 79 0.65 -12.53 -5.92
N ARG A 80 0.73 -13.79 -6.33
CA ARG A 80 0.03 -14.84 -5.62
C ARG A 80 0.88 -15.33 -4.47
N GLY A 81 0.27 -15.41 -3.30
CA GLY A 81 0.91 -15.90 -2.12
C GLY A 81 1.45 -14.81 -1.24
N ARG A 82 1.31 -15.03 0.07
CA ARG A 82 1.72 -14.04 1.07
C ARG A 82 3.23 -13.85 1.11
N LYS A 83 3.97 -14.95 1.11
CA LYS A 83 5.43 -14.87 1.19
C LYS A 83 6.06 -14.22 -0.04
N PRO A 84 5.67 -14.61 -1.27
CA PRO A 84 6.19 -13.92 -2.45
C PRO A 84 5.83 -12.44 -2.48
N ALA A 85 4.61 -12.08 -2.02
CA ALA A 85 4.20 -10.68 -2.01
C ALA A 85 5.05 -9.86 -1.05
N HIS A 86 5.30 -10.38 0.14
CA HIS A 86 6.16 -9.68 1.11
C HIS A 86 7.60 -9.60 0.62
N ALA A 87 8.09 -10.63 -0.05
CA ALA A 87 9.43 -10.60 -0.62
C ALA A 87 9.55 -9.53 -1.70
N TYR A 88 8.53 -9.42 -2.54
CA TYR A 88 8.48 -8.41 -3.60
C TYR A 88 8.54 -6.99 -3.01
N GLU A 89 7.69 -6.75 -2.02
CA GLU A 89 7.66 -5.45 -1.35
C GLU A 89 9.02 -5.14 -0.71
N ARG A 90 9.59 -6.12 -0.03
CA ARG A 90 10.86 -5.95 0.66
C ARG A 90 11.98 -5.64 -0.32
N ASP A 91 11.98 -6.28 -1.49
CA ASP A 91 12.99 -6.04 -2.51
C ASP A 91 12.91 -4.60 -3.04
N ILE A 92 11.70 -4.10 -3.25
CA ILE A 92 11.50 -2.72 -3.67
C ILE A 92 12.04 -1.76 -2.61
N ILE A 93 11.68 -2.00 -1.36
CA ILE A 93 12.05 -1.12 -0.25
C ILE A 93 13.57 -1.15 -0.03
N ASN A 94 14.18 -2.33 -0.12
CA ASN A 94 15.62 -2.44 0.10
C ASN A 94 16.44 -1.84 -1.04
N GLY A 95 15.89 -1.85 -2.25
CA GLY A 95 16.60 -1.30 -3.40
C GLY A 95 16.66 0.22 -3.35
N ASP A 96 15.52 0.83 -3.10
CA ASP A 96 15.40 2.30 -3.11
C ASP A 96 14.21 2.66 -2.22
N VAL A 97 14.48 2.85 -0.94
CA VAL A 97 13.41 3.04 0.05
C VAL A 97 12.54 4.23 -0.32
N PRO A 98 11.24 4.01 -0.59
CA PRO A 98 10.35 5.14 -0.85
C PRO A 98 10.26 6.05 0.37
N ALA A 99 10.19 7.36 0.12
CA ALA A 99 10.26 8.34 1.19
C ALA A 99 9.19 8.15 2.26
N LEU A 100 8.00 7.72 1.85
CA LEU A 100 6.89 7.60 2.79
C LEU A 100 6.83 6.24 3.49
N ASN A 101 7.76 5.34 3.22
CA ASN A 101 7.87 4.06 3.92
C ASN A 101 8.70 4.17 5.22
N SER A 102 9.32 5.30 5.45
CA SER A 102 10.09 5.48 6.70
C SER A 102 9.18 5.91 7.84
N HIS A 103 9.62 5.65 9.04
CA HIS A 103 8.84 6.00 10.24
C HIS A 103 9.50 7.18 11.00
#